data_a50b40447eb837fb0e0c09aec19a9aaa
#
_entry.id   a50b40447eb837fb0e0c09aec19a9aaa
#
_cell.length_a   1.000
_cell.length_b   1.000
_cell.length_c   1.000
_cell.angle_alpha   90.00
_cell.angle_beta   90.00
_cell.angle_gamma   90.00
#
_symmetry.space_group_name_H-M   'P 1'
#
loop_
_entity.id
_entity.type
_entity.pdbx_description
1 polymer ?
#
loop_
_entity_poly.entity_id
_entity_poly.type
_entity_poly.pdbx_seq_one_letter_code
_entity_poly.pdbx_strand_id
1 'polypeptide(L)'
;MRKKERYEKVIEWFQQNRPIAETELQYSNPFELLIAVILSAQCTDKRVNQITPALFRDFPTPEALATTTPEVVFEYIRSISYPNNKAKHLVGMAQMLVEQFH
;
A
#
# COMPACT_ATOMS: atom_id res chain seq x y z
N MET A 1 -19.43 -12.19 -1.95
CA MET A 1 -18.98 -10.86 -2.43
C MET A 1 -17.73 -11.00 -3.25
N ARG A 2 -17.66 -10.32 -4.34
CA ARG A 2 -16.49 -10.37 -5.21
C ARG A 2 -15.31 -9.66 -4.59
N LYS A 3 -14.11 -10.14 -4.91
CA LYS A 3 -12.85 -9.57 -4.42
C LYS A 3 -12.76 -8.06 -4.67
N LYS A 4 -13.12 -7.61 -5.87
CA LYS A 4 -13.08 -6.21 -6.25
C LYS A 4 -14.01 -5.35 -5.38
N GLU A 5 -15.21 -5.86 -5.09
CA GLU A 5 -16.17 -5.14 -4.24
C GLU A 5 -15.64 -4.96 -2.83
N ARG A 6 -14.92 -5.93 -2.30
CA ARG A 6 -14.33 -5.82 -0.97
C ARG A 6 -13.24 -4.77 -0.92
N TYR A 7 -12.41 -4.70 -1.96
CA TYR A 7 -11.42 -3.64 -2.06
C TYR A 7 -12.08 -2.26 -2.07
N GLU A 8 -13.12 -2.11 -2.87
CA GLU A 8 -13.83 -0.85 -2.98
C GLU A 8 -14.44 -0.42 -1.66
N LYS A 9 -14.99 -1.34 -0.89
CA LYS A 9 -15.56 -1.03 0.42
C LYS A 9 -14.48 -0.59 1.42
N VAL A 10 -13.32 -1.21 1.40
CA VAL A 10 -12.21 -0.81 2.26
C VAL A 10 -11.76 0.61 1.90
N ILE A 11 -11.64 0.91 0.61
CA ILE A 11 -11.26 2.25 0.16
C ILE A 11 -12.30 3.27 0.56
N GLU A 12 -13.60 2.97 0.41
CA GLU A 12 -14.67 3.86 0.83
C GLU A 12 -14.58 4.19 2.32
N TRP A 13 -14.30 3.17 3.14
CA TRP A 13 -14.14 3.39 4.58
C TRP A 13 -13.00 4.36 4.88
N PHE A 14 -11.85 4.18 4.23
CA PHE A 14 -10.72 5.10 4.38
C PHE A 14 -11.09 6.52 3.95
N GLN A 15 -11.82 6.66 2.84
CA GLN A 15 -12.22 7.97 2.34
C GLN A 15 -13.18 8.68 3.29
N GLN A 16 -14.03 7.94 3.98
CA GLN A 16 -14.97 8.51 4.95
C GLN A 16 -14.30 8.89 6.26
N ASN A 17 -13.26 8.16 6.66
CA ASN A 17 -12.62 8.32 7.97
C ASN A 17 -11.30 9.09 7.90
N ARG A 18 -10.84 9.44 6.71
CA ARG A 18 -9.62 10.23 6.48
C ARG A 18 -9.86 11.18 5.33
N PRO A 19 -9.25 12.39 5.37
CA PRO A 19 -9.44 13.36 4.29
C PRO A 19 -8.60 13.00 3.04
N ILE A 20 -8.84 11.83 2.47
CA ILE A 20 -8.09 11.35 1.30
C ILE A 20 -8.29 12.25 0.09
N ALA A 21 -9.45 12.91 -0.01
CA ALA A 21 -9.71 13.86 -1.10
C ALA A 21 -8.70 15.01 -1.13
N GLU A 22 -8.02 15.28 -0.03
CA GLU A 22 -7.02 16.32 0.06
C GLU A 22 -5.60 15.82 -0.15
N THR A 23 -5.44 14.51 -0.34
CA THR A 23 -4.11 13.91 -0.52
C THR A 23 -3.61 14.08 -1.95
N GLU A 24 -2.29 14.19 -2.08
CA GLU A 24 -1.60 14.19 -3.37
C GLU A 24 -1.05 12.82 -3.73
N LEU A 25 -1.42 11.78 -2.98
CA LEU A 25 -0.96 10.42 -3.23
C LEU A 25 -1.37 9.96 -4.62
N GLN A 26 -0.42 9.33 -5.34
CA GLN A 26 -0.63 8.84 -6.69
C GLN A 26 -0.87 7.33 -6.65
N TYR A 27 -1.94 6.90 -7.28
CA TYR A 27 -2.30 5.48 -7.34
C TYR A 27 -3.21 5.24 -8.55
N SER A 28 -3.20 4.00 -9.03
CA SER A 28 -4.01 3.60 -10.21
C SER A 28 -5.11 2.61 -9.87
N ASN A 29 -5.07 2.01 -8.68
CA ASN A 29 -6.05 0.99 -8.28
C ASN A 29 -6.12 0.92 -6.76
N PRO A 30 -7.12 0.22 -6.18
CA PRO A 30 -7.29 0.16 -4.74
C PRO A 30 -6.09 -0.44 -3.99
N PHE A 31 -5.41 -1.42 -4.57
CA PHE A 31 -4.23 -2.01 -3.96
C PHE A 31 -3.13 -0.97 -3.78
N GLU A 32 -2.86 -0.19 -4.83
CA GLU A 32 -1.86 0.87 -4.77
C GLU A 32 -2.23 1.93 -3.75
N LEU A 33 -3.51 2.28 -3.66
CA LEU A 33 -3.97 3.25 -2.66
C LEU A 33 -3.70 2.76 -1.25
N LEU A 34 -3.97 1.49 -0.95
CA LEU A 34 -3.69 0.92 0.36
C LEU A 34 -2.21 1.03 0.71
N ILE A 35 -1.34 0.71 -0.24
CA ILE A 35 0.10 0.82 -0.04
C ILE A 35 0.47 2.28 0.24
N ALA A 36 -0.01 3.20 -0.58
CA ALA A 36 0.31 4.61 -0.44
C ALA A 36 -0.14 5.16 0.92
N VAL A 37 -1.32 4.76 1.38
CA VAL A 37 -1.85 5.19 2.68
C VAL A 37 -0.97 4.67 3.82
N ILE A 38 -0.56 3.41 3.76
CA ILE A 38 0.32 2.84 4.78
C ILE A 38 1.66 3.60 4.82
N LEU A 39 2.23 3.86 3.64
CA LEU A 39 3.50 4.57 3.55
C LEU A 39 3.39 6.04 3.99
N SER A 40 2.23 6.65 3.83
CA SER A 40 2.04 8.08 4.13
C SER A 40 1.98 8.39 5.62
N ALA A 41 1.84 7.40 6.48
CA ALA A 41 1.81 7.63 7.93
C ALA A 41 3.13 8.29 8.38
N GLN A 42 3.03 9.50 8.93
CA GLN A 42 4.18 10.29 9.37
C GLN A 42 5.22 10.55 8.27
N CYS A 43 4.75 10.62 7.02
CA CYS A 43 5.60 10.89 5.87
C CYS A 43 4.81 11.75 4.88
N THR A 44 5.51 12.61 4.13
CA THR A 44 4.83 13.50 3.17
C THR A 44 4.38 12.72 1.94
N ASP A 45 3.30 13.18 1.32
CA ASP A 45 2.80 12.60 0.06
C ASP A 45 3.88 12.69 -1.03
N LYS A 46 4.61 13.79 -1.05
CA LYS A 46 5.70 13.99 -2.01
C LYS A 46 6.74 12.87 -1.90
N ARG A 47 7.15 12.53 -0.68
CA ARG A 47 8.13 11.47 -0.46
C ARG A 47 7.57 10.11 -0.87
N VAL A 48 6.32 9.83 -0.51
CA VAL A 48 5.65 8.57 -0.91
C VAL A 48 5.60 8.46 -2.43
N ASN A 49 5.22 9.53 -3.12
CA ASN A 49 5.13 9.53 -4.59
C ASN A 49 6.49 9.34 -5.27
N GLN A 50 7.58 9.62 -4.60
CA GLN A 50 8.93 9.36 -5.12
C GLN A 50 9.31 7.88 -5.04
N ILE A 51 8.71 7.15 -4.11
CA ILE A 51 9.06 5.76 -3.79
C ILE A 51 8.15 4.77 -4.52
N THR A 52 6.85 5.07 -4.58
CA THR A 52 5.86 4.11 -5.07
C THR A 52 6.02 3.68 -6.52
N PRO A 53 6.50 4.50 -7.47
CA PRO A 53 6.63 4.02 -8.85
C PRO A 53 7.48 2.76 -8.99
N ALA A 54 8.64 2.71 -8.32
CA ALA A 54 9.49 1.52 -8.37
C ALA A 54 8.84 0.32 -7.67
N LEU A 55 8.21 0.58 -6.53
CA LEU A 55 7.53 -0.46 -5.75
C LEU A 55 6.38 -1.07 -6.55
N PHE A 56 5.56 -0.24 -7.18
CA PHE A 56 4.42 -0.72 -7.98
C PHE A 56 4.87 -1.42 -9.25
N ARG A 57 6.00 -1.00 -9.83
CA ARG A 57 6.54 -1.67 -11.01
C ARG A 57 6.92 -3.11 -10.71
N ASP A 58 7.56 -3.34 -9.56
CA ASP A 58 8.09 -4.66 -9.21
C ASP A 58 7.07 -5.51 -8.44
N PHE A 59 6.11 -4.88 -7.76
CA PHE A 59 5.05 -5.57 -7.00
C PHE A 59 3.69 -5.01 -7.39
N PRO A 60 3.22 -5.30 -8.62
CA PRO A 60 1.97 -4.69 -9.12
C PRO A 60 0.68 -5.29 -8.56
N THR A 61 0.77 -6.43 -7.88
CA THR A 61 -0.40 -7.14 -7.38
C THR A 61 -0.18 -7.57 -5.93
N PRO A 62 -1.28 -7.83 -5.18
CA PRO A 62 -1.14 -8.38 -3.83
C PRO A 62 -0.38 -9.70 -3.81
N GLU A 63 -0.58 -10.54 -4.84
CA GLU A 63 0.09 -11.83 -4.94
C GLU A 63 1.61 -11.65 -5.03
N ALA A 64 2.07 -10.71 -5.84
CA ALA A 64 3.49 -10.42 -5.98
C ALA A 64 4.10 -9.95 -4.66
N LEU A 65 3.41 -9.03 -3.99
CA LEU A 65 3.90 -8.49 -2.72
C LEU A 65 3.84 -9.52 -1.60
N ALA A 66 2.83 -10.40 -1.60
CA ALA A 66 2.68 -11.42 -0.58
C ALA A 66 3.78 -12.48 -0.62
N THR A 67 4.43 -12.67 -1.77
CA THR A 67 5.48 -13.67 -1.94
C THR A 67 6.89 -13.16 -1.66
N THR A 68 7.04 -11.84 -1.46
CA THR A 68 8.33 -11.25 -1.10
C THR A 68 8.49 -11.19 0.42
N THR A 69 9.59 -10.63 0.88
CA THR A 69 9.89 -10.50 2.31
C THR A 69 9.94 -9.03 2.72
N PRO A 70 9.76 -8.74 4.01
CA PRO A 70 9.93 -7.35 4.48
C PRO A 70 11.30 -6.78 4.19
N GLU A 71 12.33 -7.61 4.19
CA GLU A 71 13.69 -7.15 3.90
C GLU A 71 13.84 -6.61 2.48
N VAL A 72 13.20 -7.27 1.53
CA VAL A 72 13.20 -6.82 0.13
C VAL A 72 12.41 -5.52 0.00
N VAL A 73 11.22 -5.46 0.60
CA VAL A 73 10.38 -4.25 0.56
C VAL A 73 11.10 -3.07 1.22
N PHE A 74 11.80 -3.33 2.32
CA PHE A 74 12.58 -2.30 3.03
C PHE A 74 13.52 -1.56 2.07
N GLU A 75 14.17 -2.27 1.17
CA GLU A 75 15.10 -1.63 0.23
C GLU A 75 14.44 -0.59 -0.66
N TYR A 76 13.14 -0.75 -0.93
CA TYR A 76 12.37 0.22 -1.73
C TYR A 76 11.93 1.43 -0.92
N ILE A 77 11.70 1.26 0.38
CA ILE A 77 11.07 2.29 1.21
C ILE A 77 11.97 2.82 2.33
N ARG A 78 13.25 2.49 2.29
CA ARG A 78 14.19 2.81 3.39
C ARG A 78 14.33 4.30 3.68
N SER A 79 13.94 5.17 2.75
CA SER A 79 14.07 6.62 2.92
C SER A 79 12.84 7.26 3.57
N ILE A 80 11.78 6.50 3.86
CA ILE A 80 10.59 7.04 4.51
C ILE A 80 10.64 6.77 6.02
N SER A 81 9.71 7.41 6.75
CA SER A 81 9.61 7.26 8.20
C SER A 81 9.24 5.83 8.58
N TYR A 82 9.90 5.28 9.59
CA TYR A 82 9.60 3.95 10.14
C TYR A 82 9.55 2.85 9.08
N PRO A 83 10.61 2.71 8.26
CA PRO A 83 10.55 1.79 7.12
C PRO A 83 10.47 0.32 7.53
N ASN A 84 11.06 -0.07 8.66
CA ASN A 84 11.02 -1.47 9.12
C ASN A 84 9.59 -1.93 9.37
N ASN A 85 8.84 -1.15 10.15
CA ASN A 85 7.45 -1.50 10.47
C ASN A 85 6.56 -1.43 9.25
N LYS A 86 6.76 -0.41 8.40
CA LYS A 86 5.96 -0.26 7.19
C LYS A 86 6.20 -1.41 6.21
N ALA A 87 7.45 -1.88 6.07
CA ALA A 87 7.75 -3.04 5.22
C ALA A 87 7.00 -4.28 5.69
N LYS A 88 7.00 -4.54 7.00
CA LYS A 88 6.25 -5.65 7.57
C LYS A 88 4.76 -5.50 7.35
N HIS A 89 4.22 -4.30 7.51
CA HIS A 89 2.80 -4.03 7.30
C HIS A 89 2.40 -4.25 5.84
N LEU A 90 3.23 -3.82 4.88
CA LEU A 90 2.93 -4.01 3.46
C LEU A 90 2.85 -5.48 3.10
N VAL A 91 3.84 -6.27 3.49
CA VAL A 91 3.86 -7.70 3.19
C VAL A 91 2.70 -8.41 3.91
N GLY A 92 2.48 -8.10 5.18
CA GLY A 92 1.38 -8.68 5.96
C GLY A 92 0.02 -8.34 5.37
N MET A 93 -0.17 -7.09 4.96
CA MET A 93 -1.41 -6.66 4.30
C MET A 93 -1.64 -7.43 3.01
N ALA A 94 -0.60 -7.59 2.19
CA ALA A 94 -0.71 -8.32 0.94
C ALA A 94 -1.06 -9.80 1.17
N GLN A 95 -0.44 -10.42 2.17
CA GLN A 95 -0.73 -11.80 2.52
C GLN A 95 -2.18 -11.96 2.97
N MET A 96 -2.67 -11.01 3.77
CA MET A 96 -4.06 -11.03 4.21
C MET A 96 -5.03 -10.86 3.04
N LEU A 97 -4.73 -9.97 2.10
CA LEU A 97 -5.57 -9.76 0.93
C LEU A 97 -5.63 -11.02 0.05
N VAL A 98 -4.50 -11.66 -0.17
CA VAL A 98 -4.45 -12.90 -0.96
C VAL A 98 -5.26 -13.99 -0.27
N GLU A 99 -5.13 -14.13 1.05
CA GLU A 99 -5.79 -15.18 1.81
C GLU A 99 -7.30 -14.97 1.91
N GLN A 100 -7.76 -13.74 2.12
CA GLN A 100 -9.17 -13.46 2.39
C GLN A 100 -9.99 -13.07 1.17
N PHE A 101 -9.34 -12.45 0.17
CA PHE A 101 -10.06 -11.92 -0.99
C PHE A 101 -9.68 -12.62 -2.30
N HIS A 102 -8.91 -13.65 -2.17
CA HIS A 102 -8.43 -14.42 -3.32
C HIS A 102 -9.56 -15.23 -3.96
#